data_2f1ce4c9fb06b6c378997cec9c2815ad
#
_entry.id   2f1ce4c9fb06b6c378997cec9c2815ad
#
_cell.length_a   1.000
_cell.length_b   1.000
_cell.length_c   1.000
_cell.angle_alpha   90.00
_cell.angle_beta   90.00
_cell.angle_gamma   90.00
#
_symmetry.space_group_name_H-M   'P 1'
#
loop_
_entity.id
_entity.type
_entity.pdbx_description
1 polymer ?
#
loop_
_entity_poly.entity_id
_entity_poly.type
_entity_poly.pdbx_seq_one_letter_code
_entity_poly.pdbx_strand_id
1 'polypeptide(L)'
;MKATTNRKYLDAKEKALLDRFSDVGKYPHDLAFQRFVIEHALRKVGDTRSVNYYLAVLNCQYEYDGVRDAMGECVYNKINGQEIIVFLNMNEVTEKYQPIILDEVSKLEKFISTPHDISAKVPVGKWCAWGKNTECMFWKHCFQKLRDVPDYNSANKYLNSHQSFKDYGIVGKYELVNQGYWKFDDVPTGWLVNENHKIQRDCYDNGIEHVDKEKMRFWLDKIEYPIYHFDFETFPCPLPRFKRETPYRQSVFEFSLHIERAPGVCDKQKDNFIFLNAECVDDEREALVKAIVDHFEFNADGTLHGTMLAQNTSFERGRLKELAVIYPEYANKLLAICDKSADLIDLLKTKKEFYEPAFGEERAKTINYYHRDLSGSYSIKKTLPLLVPALTYKGMDVGNGVQAYITYLNYDSPDPTFGILKTKANRRAALSRYCQQDTWAMVEILRAVRGKI
;
A
#
# COMPACT_ATOMS: atom_id res chain seq x y z
N MET A 1 9.54 -26.19 -3.22
CA MET A 1 9.47 -25.37 -4.46
C MET A 1 9.83 -26.21 -5.66
N LYS A 2 9.03 -26.27 -6.71
CA LYS A 2 9.48 -26.81 -8.00
C LYS A 2 10.53 -25.85 -8.56
N ALA A 3 11.74 -26.35 -8.81
CA ALA A 3 12.78 -25.57 -9.48
C ALA A 3 12.24 -25.14 -10.85
N THR A 4 12.11 -23.82 -11.06
CA THR A 4 11.63 -23.34 -12.34
C THR A 4 12.82 -23.30 -13.32
N THR A 5 12.70 -24.00 -14.43
CA THR A 5 13.68 -24.04 -15.53
C THR A 5 13.48 -22.91 -16.54
N ASN A 6 12.52 -22.00 -16.28
CA ASN A 6 12.25 -20.88 -17.17
C ASN A 6 13.38 -19.84 -17.10
N ARG A 7 14.26 -19.85 -18.09
CA ARG A 7 15.44 -18.98 -18.19
C ARG A 7 15.07 -17.49 -18.11
N LYS A 8 13.99 -17.07 -18.79
CA LYS A 8 13.51 -15.68 -18.72
C LYS A 8 13.14 -15.23 -17.30
N TYR A 9 12.58 -16.13 -16.51
CA TYR A 9 12.25 -15.87 -15.12
C TYR A 9 13.51 -15.71 -14.26
N LEU A 10 14.49 -16.59 -14.44
CA LEU A 10 15.77 -16.54 -13.71
C LEU A 10 16.55 -15.27 -14.08
N ASP A 11 16.64 -14.93 -15.36
CA ASP A 11 17.30 -13.71 -15.85
C ASP A 11 16.64 -12.45 -15.28
N ALA A 12 15.30 -12.42 -15.21
CA ALA A 12 14.57 -11.31 -14.62
C ALA A 12 14.83 -11.18 -13.10
N LYS A 13 14.95 -12.31 -12.39
CA LYS A 13 15.29 -12.31 -10.95
C LYS A 13 16.73 -11.88 -10.72
N GLU A 14 17.68 -12.34 -11.50
CA GLU A 14 19.08 -11.92 -11.42
C GLU A 14 19.19 -10.41 -11.71
N LYS A 15 18.54 -9.92 -12.76
CA LYS A 15 18.48 -8.48 -13.06
C LYS A 15 17.91 -7.68 -11.90
N ALA A 16 16.85 -8.16 -11.25
CA ALA A 16 16.27 -7.50 -10.08
C ALA A 16 17.23 -7.50 -8.88
N LEU A 17 17.98 -8.60 -8.67
CA LEU A 17 18.98 -8.66 -7.60
C LEU A 17 20.15 -7.70 -7.84
N LEU A 18 20.49 -7.39 -9.09
CA LEU A 18 21.57 -6.48 -9.48
C LEU A 18 21.08 -5.03 -9.74
N ASP A 19 19.82 -4.73 -9.47
CA ASP A 19 19.27 -3.36 -9.53
C ASP A 19 19.02 -2.83 -8.11
N ARG A 20 19.88 -1.92 -7.63
CA ARG A 20 19.77 -1.26 -6.31
C ARG A 20 18.43 -0.56 -6.07
N PHE A 21 17.67 -0.23 -7.11
CA PHE A 21 16.37 0.42 -7.03
C PHE A 21 15.21 -0.56 -7.00
N SER A 22 15.48 -1.86 -7.14
CA SER A 22 14.47 -2.90 -6.94
C SER A 22 14.25 -3.18 -5.45
N ASP A 23 13.08 -3.72 -5.11
CA ASP A 23 12.76 -4.08 -3.72
C ASP A 23 13.70 -5.14 -3.13
N VAL A 24 14.26 -6.00 -3.98
CA VAL A 24 15.18 -7.07 -3.56
C VAL A 24 16.64 -6.70 -3.71
N GLY A 25 17.01 -5.89 -4.72
CA GLY A 25 18.41 -5.56 -5.05
C GLY A 25 19.05 -4.54 -4.09
N LYS A 26 18.25 -3.73 -3.40
CA LYS A 26 18.75 -2.74 -2.42
C LYS A 26 19.59 -3.38 -1.31
N TYR A 27 19.23 -4.57 -0.83
CA TYR A 27 19.96 -5.25 0.25
C TYR A 27 21.28 -5.86 -0.22
N PRO A 28 21.34 -6.62 -1.36
CA PRO A 28 22.63 -7.03 -1.93
C PRO A 28 23.57 -5.86 -2.27
N HIS A 29 23.02 -4.74 -2.76
CA HIS A 29 23.83 -3.55 -3.04
C HIS A 29 24.45 -2.97 -1.77
N ASP A 30 23.66 -2.84 -0.68
CA ASP A 30 24.18 -2.38 0.61
C ASP A 30 25.29 -3.31 1.15
N LEU A 31 25.06 -4.63 1.10
CA LEU A 31 26.07 -5.62 1.50
C LEU A 31 27.31 -5.57 0.59
N ALA A 32 27.14 -5.32 -0.71
CA ALA A 32 28.26 -5.17 -1.65
C ALA A 32 29.09 -3.91 -1.37
N PHE A 33 28.47 -2.83 -0.92
CA PHE A 33 29.19 -1.64 -0.46
C PHE A 33 29.99 -1.92 0.81
N GLN A 34 29.39 -2.64 1.76
CA GLN A 34 30.11 -3.09 2.97
C GLN A 34 31.32 -3.98 2.60
N ARG A 35 31.13 -4.92 1.66
CA ARG A 35 32.22 -5.72 1.09
C ARG A 35 33.34 -4.85 0.51
N PHE A 36 32.98 -3.87 -0.30
CA PHE A 36 33.95 -2.93 -0.88
C PHE A 36 34.81 -2.26 0.20
N VAL A 37 34.18 -1.73 1.25
CA VAL A 37 34.88 -1.08 2.36
C VAL A 37 35.78 -2.04 3.13
N ILE A 38 35.27 -3.23 3.47
CA ILE A 38 36.01 -4.26 4.24
C ILE A 38 37.23 -4.74 3.45
N GLU A 39 37.07 -5.12 2.17
CA GLU A 39 38.16 -5.63 1.35
C GLU A 39 39.25 -4.56 1.07
N HIS A 40 38.86 -3.28 0.95
CA HIS A 40 39.81 -2.18 0.84
C HIS A 40 40.58 -1.94 2.13
N ALA A 41 39.89 -2.04 3.27
CA ALA A 41 40.53 -1.92 4.59
C ALA A 41 41.54 -3.05 4.84
N LEU A 42 41.15 -4.30 4.57
CA LEU A 42 42.03 -5.46 4.72
C LEU A 42 43.27 -5.36 3.83
N ARG A 43 43.10 -5.01 2.55
CA ARG A 43 44.22 -4.79 1.62
C ARG A 43 45.19 -3.72 2.11
N LYS A 44 44.66 -2.61 2.67
CA LYS A 44 45.48 -1.48 3.17
C LYS A 44 46.39 -1.89 4.33
N VAL A 45 45.96 -2.85 5.18
CA VAL A 45 46.75 -3.35 6.30
C VAL A 45 47.49 -4.64 6.00
N GLY A 46 47.45 -5.14 4.77
CA GLY A 46 48.12 -6.39 4.36
C GLY A 46 47.48 -7.68 4.92
N ASP A 47 46.20 -7.60 5.32
CA ASP A 47 45.46 -8.75 5.81
C ASP A 47 44.93 -9.59 4.64
N THR A 48 45.27 -10.88 4.63
CA THR A 48 44.94 -11.82 3.55
C THR A 48 43.77 -12.75 3.87
N ARG A 49 43.06 -12.53 4.98
CA ARG A 49 41.90 -13.35 5.33
C ARG A 49 40.81 -13.29 4.28
N SER A 50 40.23 -14.45 3.95
CA SER A 50 39.03 -14.50 3.13
C SER A 50 37.81 -14.13 3.97
N VAL A 51 36.91 -13.33 3.37
CA VAL A 51 35.65 -12.91 4.01
C VAL A 51 34.48 -13.48 3.22
N ASN A 52 33.48 -14.00 3.93
CA ASN A 52 32.24 -14.45 3.34
C ASN A 52 31.11 -13.48 3.71
N TYR A 53 30.23 -13.22 2.76
CA TYR A 53 29.15 -12.23 2.88
C TYR A 53 27.79 -12.94 2.88
N TYR A 54 27.01 -12.72 3.94
CA TYR A 54 25.70 -13.33 4.10
C TYR A 54 24.65 -12.28 4.42
N LEU A 55 23.45 -12.43 3.86
CA LEU A 55 22.27 -11.73 4.34
C LEU A 55 21.53 -12.63 5.34
N ALA A 56 21.39 -12.16 6.56
CA ALA A 56 20.49 -12.74 7.54
C ALA A 56 19.07 -12.21 7.27
N VAL A 57 18.14 -13.07 6.92
CA VAL A 57 16.77 -12.69 6.60
C VAL A 57 15.76 -13.52 7.38
N LEU A 58 14.59 -12.95 7.67
CA LEU A 58 13.48 -13.69 8.23
C LEU A 58 12.93 -14.67 7.20
N ASN A 59 12.69 -15.91 7.64
CA ASN A 59 12.18 -16.98 6.80
C ASN A 59 10.64 -16.86 6.68
N CYS A 60 10.15 -16.37 5.56
CA CYS A 60 8.70 -16.23 5.32
C CYS A 60 7.94 -17.58 5.28
N GLN A 61 8.64 -18.72 5.29
CA GLN A 61 8.03 -20.06 5.36
C GLN A 61 8.00 -20.60 6.80
N TYR A 62 8.61 -19.89 7.75
CA TYR A 62 8.55 -20.26 9.15
C TYR A 62 7.15 -19.99 9.70
N GLU A 63 6.48 -21.04 10.16
CA GLU A 63 5.17 -20.95 10.81
C GLU A 63 5.35 -21.16 12.31
N TYR A 64 5.05 -20.16 13.12
CA TYR A 64 5.23 -20.17 14.55
C TYR A 64 4.28 -21.15 15.24
N ASP A 65 4.79 -21.96 16.16
CA ASP A 65 4.03 -22.98 16.89
C ASP A 65 3.24 -22.46 18.10
N GLY A 66 3.50 -21.20 18.49
CA GLY A 66 2.84 -20.56 19.63
C GLY A 66 3.52 -20.80 20.98
N VAL A 67 4.73 -21.40 21.01
CA VAL A 67 5.44 -21.68 22.27
C VAL A 67 5.95 -20.40 22.91
N ARG A 68 5.68 -20.25 24.19
CA ARG A 68 6.18 -19.14 25.02
C ARG A 68 6.96 -19.69 26.20
N ASP A 69 7.93 -18.93 26.68
CA ASP A 69 8.68 -19.25 27.90
C ASP A 69 7.88 -18.91 29.17
N ALA A 70 8.53 -19.13 30.33
CA ALA A 70 7.92 -18.87 31.65
C ALA A 70 7.63 -17.38 31.92
N MET A 71 8.21 -16.46 31.13
CA MET A 71 7.98 -15.01 31.21
C MET A 71 6.94 -14.56 30.20
N GLY A 72 6.40 -15.48 29.36
CA GLY A 72 5.43 -15.19 28.32
C GLY A 72 6.04 -14.72 27.01
N GLU A 73 7.38 -14.72 26.85
CA GLU A 73 8.06 -14.33 25.62
C GLU A 73 8.02 -15.43 24.57
N CYS A 74 7.93 -15.05 23.30
CA CYS A 74 7.87 -15.99 22.20
C CYS A 74 9.20 -16.75 22.04
N VAL A 75 9.13 -18.09 21.95
CA VAL A 75 10.30 -18.96 21.71
C VAL A 75 10.23 -19.49 20.27
N TYR A 76 11.22 -19.14 19.46
CA TYR A 76 11.28 -19.51 18.06
C TYR A 76 12.11 -20.77 17.86
N ASN A 77 11.51 -21.93 18.10
CA ASN A 77 12.14 -23.22 17.91
C ASN A 77 12.31 -23.54 16.41
N LYS A 78 13.24 -24.45 16.11
CA LYS A 78 13.32 -25.04 14.77
C LYS A 78 12.12 -25.96 14.55
N ILE A 79 11.30 -25.64 13.54
CA ILE A 79 10.05 -26.34 13.22
C ILE A 79 10.17 -26.96 11.83
N ASN A 80 9.98 -28.29 11.71
CA ASN A 80 10.07 -29.00 10.44
C ASN A 80 11.36 -28.71 9.64
N GLY A 81 12.48 -28.53 10.35
CA GLY A 81 13.77 -28.18 9.74
C GLY A 81 13.92 -26.69 9.36
N GLN A 82 12.90 -25.87 9.58
CA GLN A 82 12.90 -24.43 9.31
C GLN A 82 13.31 -23.65 10.56
N GLU A 83 14.22 -22.72 10.39
CA GLU A 83 14.59 -21.70 11.38
C GLU A 83 13.96 -20.36 11.00
N ILE A 84 13.69 -19.53 12.01
CA ILE A 84 13.08 -18.20 11.77
C ILE A 84 14.02 -17.24 11.04
N ILE A 85 15.35 -17.42 11.21
CA ILE A 85 16.38 -16.66 10.50
C ILE A 85 17.13 -17.64 9.58
N VAL A 86 17.31 -17.23 8.33
CA VAL A 86 18.15 -17.95 7.36
C VAL A 86 19.26 -17.04 6.86
N PHE A 87 20.43 -17.63 6.62
CA PHE A 87 21.62 -16.94 6.10
C PHE A 87 21.77 -17.26 4.62
N LEU A 88 21.58 -16.26 3.77
CA LEU A 88 21.74 -16.38 2.32
C LEU A 88 23.17 -16.02 1.94
N ASN A 89 23.90 -16.96 1.32
CA ASN A 89 25.23 -16.67 0.82
C ASN A 89 25.14 -15.71 -0.37
N MET A 90 25.78 -14.56 -0.24
CA MET A 90 25.75 -13.46 -1.22
C MET A 90 27.12 -13.21 -1.87
N ASN A 91 28.09 -14.12 -1.71
CA ASN A 91 29.44 -13.91 -2.23
C ASN A 91 29.44 -13.60 -3.74
N GLU A 92 28.74 -14.42 -4.54
CA GLU A 92 28.66 -14.23 -6.00
C GLU A 92 27.97 -12.92 -6.39
N VAL A 93 26.84 -12.62 -5.74
CA VAL A 93 26.05 -11.42 -6.04
C VAL A 93 26.81 -10.16 -5.65
N THR A 94 27.44 -10.14 -4.48
CA THR A 94 28.26 -8.98 -4.03
C THR A 94 29.51 -8.80 -4.88
N GLU A 95 30.08 -9.88 -5.44
CA GLU A 95 31.20 -9.81 -6.42
C GLU A 95 30.76 -9.08 -7.69
N LYS A 96 29.61 -9.47 -8.26
CA LYS A 96 29.06 -8.82 -9.46
C LYS A 96 28.78 -7.34 -9.27
N TYR A 97 28.54 -6.90 -8.03
CA TYR A 97 28.35 -5.49 -7.72
C TYR A 97 29.64 -4.67 -7.62
N GLN A 98 30.82 -5.27 -7.42
CA GLN A 98 32.05 -4.50 -7.15
C GLN A 98 32.38 -3.46 -8.24
N PRO A 99 32.30 -3.79 -9.55
CA PRO A 99 32.51 -2.78 -10.58
C PRO A 99 31.51 -1.62 -10.52
N ILE A 100 30.25 -1.93 -10.17
CA ILE A 100 29.17 -0.93 -10.04
C ILE A 100 29.47 0.00 -8.85
N ILE A 101 29.83 -0.56 -7.70
CA ILE A 101 30.17 0.21 -6.51
C ILE A 101 31.38 1.13 -6.77
N LEU A 102 32.42 0.63 -7.44
CA LEU A 102 33.61 1.42 -7.77
C LEU A 102 33.26 2.63 -8.66
N ASP A 103 32.43 2.43 -9.69
CA ASP A 103 31.94 3.49 -10.56
C ASP A 103 31.09 4.53 -9.78
N GLU A 104 30.21 4.06 -8.89
CA GLU A 104 29.38 4.93 -8.06
C GLU A 104 30.22 5.77 -7.08
N VAL A 105 31.22 5.17 -6.42
CA VAL A 105 32.15 5.86 -5.53
C VAL A 105 32.91 6.94 -6.28
N SER A 106 33.46 6.61 -7.46
CA SER A 106 34.20 7.55 -8.28
C SER A 106 33.34 8.74 -8.75
N LYS A 107 32.07 8.47 -9.10
CA LYS A 107 31.11 9.53 -9.47
C LYS A 107 30.78 10.43 -8.27
N LEU A 108 30.61 9.83 -7.08
CA LEU A 108 30.32 10.56 -5.85
C LEU A 108 31.50 11.44 -5.43
N GLU A 109 32.72 10.91 -5.48
CA GLU A 109 33.96 11.69 -5.20
C GLU A 109 34.06 12.89 -6.11
N LYS A 110 33.84 12.69 -7.42
CA LYS A 110 33.82 13.79 -8.40
C LYS A 110 32.72 14.80 -8.08
N PHE A 111 31.54 14.35 -7.71
CA PHE A 111 30.43 15.24 -7.35
C PHE A 111 30.76 16.08 -6.11
N ILE A 112 31.28 15.46 -5.04
CA ILE A 112 31.59 16.15 -3.78
C ILE A 112 32.75 17.17 -3.99
N SER A 113 33.72 16.85 -4.82
CA SER A 113 34.86 17.72 -5.09
C SER A 113 34.55 18.89 -6.04
N THR A 114 33.40 18.89 -6.70
CA THR A 114 32.98 19.94 -7.63
C THR A 114 32.05 20.93 -6.93
N PRO A 115 32.34 22.25 -6.97
CA PRO A 115 31.45 23.27 -6.43
C PRO A 115 30.05 23.20 -7.09
N HIS A 116 29.00 23.26 -6.30
CA HIS A 116 27.63 23.23 -6.78
C HIS A 116 26.85 24.47 -6.34
N ASP A 117 26.10 25.06 -7.27
CA ASP A 117 25.09 26.06 -6.95
C ASP A 117 23.80 25.36 -6.47
N ILE A 118 23.51 25.47 -5.18
CA ILE A 118 22.33 24.89 -4.57
C ILE A 118 21.00 25.51 -5.03
N SER A 119 21.05 26.68 -5.68
CA SER A 119 19.90 27.33 -6.31
C SER A 119 19.68 26.85 -7.75
N ALA A 120 20.63 26.14 -8.33
CA ALA A 120 20.53 25.66 -9.70
C ALA A 120 19.44 24.58 -9.84
N LYS A 121 18.78 24.64 -10.98
CA LYS A 121 17.77 23.61 -11.35
C LYS A 121 18.51 22.31 -11.70
N VAL A 122 18.40 21.33 -10.79
CA VAL A 122 19.02 20.00 -10.96
C VAL A 122 18.04 19.02 -11.65
N PRO A 123 18.53 18.09 -12.46
CA PRO A 123 17.69 17.02 -12.99
C PRO A 123 17.08 16.19 -11.87
N VAL A 124 15.84 15.79 -12.03
CA VAL A 124 15.19 14.80 -11.17
C VAL A 124 15.16 13.46 -11.89
N GLY A 125 15.31 12.38 -11.15
CA GLY A 125 15.41 11.06 -11.73
C GLY A 125 14.88 9.98 -10.80
N LYS A 126 15.07 8.72 -11.20
CA LYS A 126 14.60 7.58 -10.41
C LYS A 126 15.17 7.52 -8.99
N TRP A 127 16.36 8.08 -8.76
CA TRP A 127 16.95 8.22 -7.41
C TRP A 127 16.31 9.27 -6.53
N CYS A 128 15.47 10.13 -7.07
CA CYS A 128 14.71 11.10 -6.28
C CYS A 128 13.45 10.50 -5.68
N ALA A 129 12.84 9.52 -6.35
CA ALA A 129 11.64 8.82 -5.88
C ALA A 129 11.49 7.49 -6.64
N TRP A 130 12.14 6.42 -6.17
CA TRP A 130 12.18 5.11 -6.86
C TRP A 130 11.14 4.11 -6.40
N GLY A 131 10.44 4.36 -5.30
CA GLY A 131 9.39 3.50 -4.77
C GLY A 131 8.34 4.28 -4.03
N LYS A 132 7.36 3.59 -3.47
CA LYS A 132 6.16 4.18 -2.87
C LYS A 132 6.45 5.10 -1.67
N ASN A 133 7.53 4.84 -0.93
CA ASN A 133 7.91 5.60 0.27
C ASN A 133 9.40 5.96 0.27
N THR A 134 9.99 6.10 -0.90
CA THR A 134 11.43 6.29 -1.06
C THR A 134 11.74 7.60 -1.75
N GLU A 135 10.97 8.65 -1.43
CA GLU A 135 11.28 10.00 -1.90
C GLU A 135 12.53 10.53 -1.19
N CYS A 136 13.45 11.11 -1.99
CA CYS A 136 14.55 11.91 -1.46
C CYS A 136 13.99 13.02 -0.59
N MET A 137 14.61 13.29 0.57
CA MET A 137 14.18 14.37 1.46
C MET A 137 14.18 15.76 0.80
N PHE A 138 14.96 15.95 -0.25
CA PHE A 138 15.03 17.19 -1.03
C PHE A 138 14.06 17.23 -2.22
N TRP A 139 13.22 16.18 -2.44
CA TRP A 139 12.30 16.10 -3.58
C TRP A 139 11.46 17.36 -3.73
N LYS A 140 10.81 17.80 -2.65
CA LYS A 140 9.96 19.00 -2.67
C LYS A 140 10.76 20.26 -2.98
N HIS A 141 12.01 20.35 -2.53
CA HIS A 141 12.88 21.48 -2.88
C HIS A 141 13.26 21.45 -4.35
N CYS A 142 13.81 20.34 -4.83
CA CYS A 142 14.32 20.23 -6.20
C CYS A 142 13.19 20.28 -7.24
N PHE A 143 12.05 19.67 -6.97
CA PHE A 143 10.94 19.58 -7.91
C PHE A 143 9.95 20.75 -7.75
N GLN A 144 9.41 20.95 -6.58
CA GLN A 144 8.34 21.95 -6.38
C GLN A 144 8.90 23.38 -6.32
N LYS A 145 9.85 23.66 -5.41
CA LYS A 145 10.36 25.02 -5.20
C LYS A 145 11.20 25.51 -6.36
N LEU A 146 12.17 24.71 -6.84
CA LEU A 146 13.04 25.14 -7.94
C LEU A 146 12.35 25.16 -9.31
N ARG A 147 11.22 24.46 -9.46
CA ARG A 147 10.43 24.38 -10.70
C ARG A 147 9.12 25.15 -10.64
N ASP A 148 8.76 25.63 -9.46
CA ASP A 148 7.47 26.31 -9.22
C ASP A 148 6.27 25.45 -9.66
N VAL A 149 6.25 24.19 -9.20
CA VAL A 149 5.22 23.22 -9.56
C VAL A 149 4.36 22.90 -8.34
N PRO A 150 3.12 23.37 -8.28
CA PRO A 150 2.16 22.95 -7.25
C PRO A 150 1.88 21.45 -7.29
N ASP A 151 1.54 20.85 -6.13
CA ASP A 151 1.28 19.39 -6.00
C ASP A 151 0.27 18.85 -7.02
N TYR A 152 -0.79 19.61 -7.30
CA TYR A 152 -1.87 19.20 -8.21
C TYR A 152 -1.53 19.42 -9.70
N ASN A 153 -0.48 20.19 -10.02
CA ASN A 153 -0.16 20.60 -11.39
C ASN A 153 1.04 19.84 -11.99
N SER A 154 1.51 18.77 -11.38
CA SER A 154 2.65 18.03 -11.90
C SER A 154 2.28 17.14 -13.09
N ALA A 155 3.04 17.20 -14.17
CA ALA A 155 2.92 16.30 -15.33
C ALA A 155 3.03 14.81 -14.94
N ASN A 156 3.75 14.50 -13.84
CA ASN A 156 3.81 13.13 -13.30
C ASN A 156 2.48 12.60 -12.76
N LYS A 157 1.46 13.43 -12.64
CA LYS A 157 0.12 13.03 -12.17
C LYS A 157 -0.80 12.54 -13.28
N TYR A 158 -0.40 12.64 -14.56
CA TYR A 158 -1.11 11.93 -15.62
C TYR A 158 -1.10 10.43 -15.34
N LEU A 159 -2.26 9.80 -15.47
CA LEU A 159 -2.41 8.36 -15.24
C LEU A 159 -1.59 7.57 -16.27
N ASN A 160 -0.72 6.68 -15.78
CA ASN A 160 0.14 5.84 -16.62
C ASN A 160 0.98 6.63 -17.64
N SER A 161 1.41 7.86 -17.33
CA SER A 161 2.16 8.75 -18.23
C SER A 161 3.39 8.07 -18.86
N HIS A 162 4.14 7.29 -18.07
CA HIS A 162 5.34 6.56 -18.53
C HIS A 162 5.06 5.46 -19.57
N GLN A 163 3.82 5.02 -19.72
CA GLN A 163 3.41 4.05 -20.76
C GLN A 163 2.76 4.76 -21.94
N SER A 164 1.99 5.80 -21.68
CA SER A 164 1.19 6.49 -22.68
C SER A 164 2.00 7.45 -23.56
N PHE A 165 3.13 7.96 -23.07
CA PHE A 165 3.98 8.92 -23.80
C PHE A 165 5.24 8.29 -24.38
N LYS A 166 5.37 6.97 -24.39
CA LYS A 166 6.56 6.26 -24.92
C LYS A 166 6.86 6.58 -26.39
N ASP A 167 5.86 6.81 -27.19
CA ASP A 167 6.00 7.14 -28.62
C ASP A 167 6.58 8.54 -28.83
N TYR A 168 6.64 9.35 -27.78
CA TYR A 168 7.29 10.67 -27.71
C TYR A 168 8.61 10.65 -26.95
N GLY A 169 9.21 9.45 -26.76
CA GLY A 169 10.50 9.28 -26.11
C GLY A 169 10.44 9.22 -24.58
N ILE A 170 9.26 9.14 -23.99
CA ILE A 170 9.10 9.05 -22.53
C ILE A 170 9.11 7.57 -22.13
N VAL A 171 10.26 7.09 -21.65
CA VAL A 171 10.47 5.68 -21.27
C VAL A 171 10.35 5.40 -19.78
N GLY A 172 10.17 6.42 -18.95
CA GLY A 172 10.06 6.28 -17.51
C GLY A 172 9.34 7.43 -16.84
N LYS A 173 8.86 7.21 -15.62
CA LYS A 173 8.06 8.17 -14.85
C LYS A 173 8.69 9.58 -14.77
N TYR A 174 10.02 9.65 -14.65
CA TYR A 174 10.73 10.93 -14.49
C TYR A 174 11.26 11.49 -15.81
N GLU A 175 11.19 10.72 -16.90
CA GLU A 175 11.67 11.17 -18.21
C GLU A 175 10.86 12.37 -18.70
N LEU A 176 9.56 12.38 -18.47
CA LEU A 176 8.68 13.49 -18.81
C LEU A 176 9.19 14.82 -18.21
N VAL A 177 9.48 14.83 -16.90
CA VAL A 177 9.99 16.04 -16.23
C VAL A 177 11.44 16.35 -16.56
N ASN A 178 12.26 15.35 -16.85
CA ASN A 178 13.64 15.54 -17.28
C ASN A 178 13.74 16.16 -18.68
N GLN A 179 12.75 15.92 -19.54
CA GLN A 179 12.62 16.56 -20.85
C GLN A 179 11.97 17.96 -20.79
N GLY A 180 11.68 18.46 -19.58
CA GLY A 180 11.18 19.81 -19.38
C GLY A 180 9.66 19.95 -19.25
N TYR A 181 8.91 18.85 -19.24
CA TYR A 181 7.45 18.84 -19.04
C TYR A 181 7.14 18.70 -17.54
N TRP A 182 7.12 19.81 -16.81
CA TRP A 182 6.95 19.83 -15.37
C TRP A 182 5.50 19.87 -14.92
N LYS A 183 4.67 20.65 -15.64
CA LYS A 183 3.25 20.90 -15.34
C LYS A 183 2.35 20.15 -16.32
N PHE A 184 1.07 20.00 -15.95
CA PHE A 184 0.05 19.38 -16.81
C PHE A 184 -0.03 20.08 -18.19
N ASP A 185 0.02 21.40 -18.18
CA ASP A 185 -0.09 22.27 -19.36
C ASP A 185 1.19 22.35 -20.18
N ASP A 186 2.34 21.93 -19.67
CA ASP A 186 3.56 21.77 -20.45
C ASP A 186 3.46 20.64 -21.48
N VAL A 187 2.64 19.60 -21.20
CA VAL A 187 2.48 18.45 -22.09
C VAL A 187 1.62 18.86 -23.31
N PRO A 188 2.14 18.70 -24.54
CA PRO A 188 1.39 19.08 -25.74
C PRO A 188 0.06 18.33 -25.86
N THR A 189 -1.00 19.03 -26.19
CA THR A 189 -2.35 18.43 -26.34
C THR A 189 -2.39 17.31 -27.38
N GLY A 190 -1.58 17.39 -28.44
CA GLY A 190 -1.45 16.33 -29.45
C GLY A 190 -0.88 15.02 -28.93
N TRP A 191 -0.25 15.01 -27.74
CA TRP A 191 0.24 13.79 -27.08
C TRP A 191 -0.86 13.09 -26.28
N LEU A 192 -1.97 13.79 -26.01
CA LEU A 192 -3.07 13.29 -25.17
C LEU A 192 -4.03 12.40 -25.97
N VAL A 193 -3.51 11.31 -26.53
CA VAL A 193 -4.32 10.32 -27.29
C VAL A 193 -5.14 9.42 -26.37
N ASN A 194 -4.71 9.24 -25.12
CA ASN A 194 -5.44 8.46 -24.13
C ASN A 194 -6.60 9.28 -23.55
N GLU A 195 -7.81 8.72 -23.59
CA GLU A 195 -9.02 9.40 -23.10
C GLU A 195 -8.91 9.84 -21.64
N ASN A 196 -8.26 9.05 -20.77
CA ASN A 196 -8.04 9.44 -19.39
C ASN A 196 -7.17 10.71 -19.25
N HIS A 197 -6.21 10.90 -20.17
CA HIS A 197 -5.39 12.13 -20.17
C HIS A 197 -6.18 13.34 -20.65
N LYS A 198 -7.07 13.14 -21.63
CA LYS A 198 -7.99 14.20 -22.09
C LYS A 198 -8.93 14.63 -20.97
N ILE A 199 -9.55 13.66 -20.27
CA ILE A 199 -10.39 13.91 -19.10
C ILE A 199 -9.61 14.67 -18.01
N GLN A 200 -8.39 14.21 -17.69
CA GLN A 200 -7.56 14.86 -16.67
C GLN A 200 -7.21 16.30 -17.06
N ARG A 201 -6.87 16.51 -18.32
CA ARG A 201 -6.52 17.83 -18.85
C ARG A 201 -7.72 18.75 -18.88
N ASP A 202 -8.88 18.28 -19.32
CA ASP A 202 -10.12 19.05 -19.35
C ASP A 202 -10.53 19.50 -17.94
N CYS A 203 -10.47 18.59 -16.96
CA CYS A 203 -10.73 18.93 -15.56
C CYS A 203 -9.73 19.95 -15.00
N TYR A 204 -8.48 19.90 -15.45
CA TYR A 204 -7.46 20.85 -15.04
C TYR A 204 -7.68 22.23 -15.66
N ASP A 205 -7.86 22.29 -16.98
CA ASP A 205 -7.98 23.54 -17.74
C ASP A 205 -9.27 24.31 -17.41
N ASN A 206 -10.37 23.60 -17.19
CA ASN A 206 -11.70 24.19 -17.00
C ASN A 206 -12.15 24.23 -15.53
N GLY A 207 -11.39 23.61 -14.60
CA GLY A 207 -11.74 23.59 -13.19
C GLY A 207 -13.02 22.82 -12.87
N ILE A 208 -13.38 21.84 -13.71
CA ILE A 208 -14.58 21.00 -13.59
C ILE A 208 -14.26 19.63 -12.99
N GLU A 209 -15.30 18.90 -12.60
CA GLU A 209 -15.21 17.48 -12.29
C GLU A 209 -15.75 16.66 -13.47
N HIS A 210 -15.18 15.49 -13.70
CA HIS A 210 -15.67 14.48 -14.62
C HIS A 210 -16.49 13.43 -13.88
N VAL A 211 -17.68 13.09 -14.39
CA VAL A 211 -18.57 12.05 -13.84
C VAL A 211 -19.16 11.24 -14.98
N ASP A 212 -18.78 9.99 -15.15
CA ASP A 212 -19.45 9.04 -16.05
C ASP A 212 -20.67 8.42 -15.33
N LYS A 213 -21.79 9.12 -15.40
CA LYS A 213 -23.03 8.75 -14.69
C LYS A 213 -23.55 7.36 -15.08
N GLU A 214 -23.41 6.95 -16.34
CA GLU A 214 -23.90 5.66 -16.80
C GLU A 214 -23.09 4.50 -16.23
N LYS A 215 -21.75 4.60 -16.25
CA LYS A 215 -20.87 3.58 -15.67
C LYS A 215 -21.06 3.50 -14.16
N MET A 216 -21.17 4.65 -13.47
CA MET A 216 -21.37 4.67 -12.03
C MET A 216 -22.74 4.09 -11.65
N ARG A 217 -23.80 4.39 -12.41
CA ARG A 217 -25.13 3.77 -12.20
C ARG A 217 -25.09 2.26 -12.43
N PHE A 218 -24.44 1.82 -13.52
CA PHE A 218 -24.26 0.41 -13.80
C PHE A 218 -23.57 -0.34 -12.66
N TRP A 219 -22.56 0.26 -12.04
CA TRP A 219 -21.89 -0.33 -10.88
C TRP A 219 -22.81 -0.42 -9.66
N LEU A 220 -23.55 0.65 -9.36
CA LEU A 220 -24.51 0.69 -8.25
C LEU A 220 -25.64 -0.32 -8.42
N ASP A 221 -26.09 -0.57 -9.65
CA ASP A 221 -27.15 -1.55 -9.94
C ASP A 221 -26.69 -3.02 -9.75
N LYS A 222 -25.38 -3.26 -9.64
CA LYS A 222 -24.80 -4.59 -9.38
C LYS A 222 -24.55 -4.87 -7.90
N ILE A 223 -24.71 -3.89 -7.04
CA ILE A 223 -24.50 -4.03 -5.61
C ILE A 223 -25.80 -4.52 -4.95
N GLU A 224 -25.69 -5.64 -4.25
CA GLU A 224 -26.80 -6.25 -3.50
C GLU A 224 -26.81 -5.73 -2.06
N TYR A 225 -28.00 -5.48 -1.53
CA TYR A 225 -28.19 -5.09 -0.12
C TYR A 225 -28.45 -6.31 0.77
N PRO A 226 -28.06 -6.25 2.07
CA PRO A 226 -27.36 -5.14 2.73
C PRO A 226 -25.93 -4.95 2.19
N ILE A 227 -25.43 -3.70 2.21
CA ILE A 227 -24.02 -3.42 1.97
C ILE A 227 -23.29 -3.40 3.31
N TYR A 228 -22.26 -4.20 3.40
CA TYR A 228 -21.35 -4.28 4.55
C TYR A 228 -20.10 -3.46 4.24
N HIS A 229 -20.07 -2.19 4.68
CA HIS A 229 -18.88 -1.35 4.56
C HIS A 229 -17.87 -1.81 5.60
N PHE A 230 -16.80 -2.45 5.16
CA PHE A 230 -15.90 -3.21 6.00
C PHE A 230 -14.45 -2.77 5.86
N ASP A 231 -13.75 -2.66 7.00
CA ASP A 231 -12.34 -2.28 7.04
C ASP A 231 -11.61 -2.97 8.20
N PHE A 232 -10.35 -3.36 7.96
CA PHE A 232 -9.46 -3.97 8.93
C PHE A 232 -8.33 -3.02 9.34
N GLU A 233 -8.00 -3.03 10.64
CA GLU A 233 -6.72 -2.56 11.13
C GLU A 233 -5.80 -3.75 11.46
N THR A 234 -4.54 -3.66 11.01
CA THR A 234 -3.59 -4.74 11.12
C THR A 234 -2.25 -4.28 11.66
N PHE A 235 -1.56 -5.22 12.25
CA PHE A 235 -0.25 -5.04 12.80
C PHE A 235 0.79 -5.88 12.04
N PRO A 236 1.70 -5.26 11.26
CA PRO A 236 2.77 -5.97 10.57
C PRO A 236 3.90 -6.29 11.54
N CYS A 237 3.88 -7.47 12.17
CA CYS A 237 4.93 -7.89 13.08
C CYS A 237 6.07 -8.60 12.34
N PRO A 238 7.33 -8.12 12.45
CA PRO A 238 8.48 -8.82 11.86
C PRO A 238 8.61 -10.25 12.39
N LEU A 239 8.47 -10.45 13.69
CA LEU A 239 8.47 -11.77 14.34
C LEU A 239 7.04 -12.18 14.65
N PRO A 240 6.62 -13.40 14.33
CA PRO A 240 5.27 -13.88 14.63
C PRO A 240 5.04 -13.94 16.15
N ARG A 241 3.86 -13.53 16.58
CA ARG A 241 3.47 -13.46 18.01
C ARG A 241 2.50 -14.56 18.39
N PHE A 242 1.71 -15.00 17.42
CA PHE A 242 0.64 -15.94 17.62
C PHE A 242 0.81 -17.19 16.77
N LYS A 243 0.27 -18.30 17.25
CA LYS A 243 0.33 -19.59 16.55
C LYS A 243 -0.15 -19.46 15.08
N ARG A 244 0.55 -20.11 14.15
CA ARG A 244 0.32 -20.08 12.71
C ARG A 244 0.63 -18.74 12.01
N GLU A 245 1.20 -17.78 12.70
CA GLU A 245 1.76 -16.62 12.03
C GLU A 245 3.11 -16.94 11.39
N THR A 246 3.40 -16.23 10.31
CA THR A 246 4.72 -16.20 9.66
C THR A 246 5.34 -14.82 9.81
N PRO A 247 6.65 -14.66 9.67
CA PRO A 247 7.29 -13.34 9.69
C PRO A 247 6.63 -12.34 8.73
N TYR A 248 6.47 -11.11 9.22
CA TYR A 248 5.79 -9.99 8.51
C TYR A 248 4.31 -10.24 8.15
N ARG A 249 3.66 -11.20 8.78
CA ARG A 249 2.21 -11.37 8.62
C ARG A 249 1.47 -10.13 9.16
N GLN A 250 0.48 -9.68 8.40
CA GLN A 250 -0.43 -8.61 8.83
C GLN A 250 -1.47 -9.21 9.79
N SER A 251 -1.17 -9.18 11.09
CA SER A 251 -2.06 -9.69 12.13
C SER A 251 -3.21 -8.72 12.36
N VAL A 252 -4.44 -9.17 12.20
CA VAL A 252 -5.63 -8.34 12.42
C VAL A 252 -5.87 -8.13 13.91
N PHE A 253 -6.15 -6.90 14.33
CA PHE A 253 -6.45 -6.57 15.73
C PHE A 253 -7.74 -5.78 15.92
N GLU A 254 -8.26 -5.20 14.84
CA GLU A 254 -9.49 -4.42 14.83
C GLU A 254 -10.20 -4.55 13.50
N PHE A 255 -11.52 -4.50 13.49
CA PHE A 255 -12.31 -4.19 12.32
C PHE A 255 -13.48 -3.28 12.67
N SER A 256 -13.94 -2.53 11.69
CA SER A 256 -15.19 -1.79 11.72
C SER A 256 -16.10 -2.25 10.60
N LEU A 257 -17.40 -2.22 10.88
CA LEU A 257 -18.44 -2.60 9.95
C LEU A 257 -19.60 -1.60 10.07
N HIS A 258 -20.00 -0.97 8.94
CA HIS A 258 -21.31 -0.31 8.84
C HIS A 258 -22.22 -1.10 7.92
N ILE A 259 -23.47 -1.29 8.34
CA ILE A 259 -24.46 -2.07 7.58
C ILE A 259 -25.47 -1.12 6.96
N GLU A 260 -25.39 -0.92 5.65
CA GLU A 260 -26.36 -0.15 4.87
C GLU A 260 -27.46 -1.10 4.34
N ARG A 261 -28.65 -1.03 4.90
CA ARG A 261 -29.73 -2.01 4.62
C ARG A 261 -30.50 -1.71 3.34
N ALA A 262 -30.52 -0.47 2.92
CA ALA A 262 -31.12 -0.01 1.67
C ALA A 262 -30.42 1.30 1.24
N PRO A 263 -30.56 1.78 -0.01
CA PRO A 263 -29.91 2.99 -0.47
C PRO A 263 -30.05 4.17 0.49
N GLY A 264 -28.92 4.61 1.08
CA GLY A 264 -28.87 5.70 2.03
C GLY A 264 -29.36 5.39 3.45
N VAL A 265 -29.82 4.17 3.74
CA VAL A 265 -30.31 3.75 5.06
C VAL A 265 -29.16 3.14 5.86
N CYS A 266 -28.40 4.00 6.52
CA CYS A 266 -27.33 3.62 7.44
C CYS A 266 -27.13 4.77 8.45
N ASP A 267 -27.17 4.48 9.74
CA ASP A 267 -26.88 5.42 10.82
C ASP A 267 -25.45 5.21 11.33
N LYS A 268 -24.71 6.29 11.50
CA LYS A 268 -23.27 6.24 11.89
C LYS A 268 -23.03 5.48 13.21
N GLN A 269 -23.97 5.52 14.15
CA GLN A 269 -23.78 4.91 15.47
C GLN A 269 -24.56 3.60 15.63
N LYS A 270 -25.79 3.55 15.12
CA LYS A 270 -26.68 2.41 15.33
C LYS A 270 -26.36 1.24 14.41
N ASP A 271 -25.90 1.53 13.18
CA ASP A 271 -25.57 0.52 12.18
C ASP A 271 -24.08 0.21 12.11
N ASN A 272 -23.31 0.66 13.10
CA ASN A 272 -21.88 0.41 13.24
C ASN A 272 -21.61 -0.71 14.26
N PHE A 273 -20.67 -1.57 13.90
CA PHE A 273 -20.08 -2.55 14.81
C PHE A 273 -18.55 -2.47 14.71
N ILE A 274 -17.88 -2.51 15.87
CA ILE A 274 -16.42 -2.49 15.97
C ILE A 274 -15.99 -3.64 16.88
N PHE A 275 -15.04 -4.44 16.41
CA PHE A 275 -14.26 -5.33 17.26
C PHE A 275 -12.84 -4.78 17.38
N LEU A 276 -12.37 -4.64 18.60
CA LEU A 276 -10.99 -4.21 18.89
C LEU A 276 -10.46 -5.10 20.00
N ASN A 277 -9.34 -5.79 19.74
CA ASN A 277 -8.67 -6.63 20.72
C ASN A 277 -8.54 -5.90 22.07
N ALA A 278 -8.80 -6.61 23.16
CA ALA A 278 -8.68 -6.04 24.51
C ALA A 278 -7.22 -5.82 24.89
N GLU A 279 -6.36 -6.76 24.52
CA GLU A 279 -4.92 -6.74 24.81
C GLU A 279 -4.08 -6.91 23.53
N CYS A 280 -2.90 -6.29 23.49
CA CYS A 280 -2.00 -6.47 22.35
C CYS A 280 -1.17 -7.77 22.43
N VAL A 281 -1.13 -8.41 23.61
CA VAL A 281 -0.33 -9.62 23.87
C VAL A 281 -1.11 -10.91 23.74
N ASP A 282 -2.45 -10.84 23.75
CA ASP A 282 -3.34 -11.99 23.66
C ASP A 282 -3.80 -12.26 22.22
N ASP A 283 -3.96 -13.54 21.89
CA ASP A 283 -4.50 -13.94 20.60
C ASP A 283 -6.02 -13.93 20.62
N GLU A 284 -6.62 -12.83 20.23
CA GLU A 284 -8.08 -12.67 20.16
C GLU A 284 -8.62 -12.83 18.71
N ARG A 285 -7.80 -13.36 17.77
CA ARG A 285 -8.21 -13.48 16.35
C ARG A 285 -9.38 -14.42 16.14
N GLU A 286 -9.55 -15.47 16.96
CA GLU A 286 -10.73 -16.36 16.88
C GLU A 286 -12.00 -15.61 17.27
N ALA A 287 -11.95 -14.83 18.36
CA ALA A 287 -13.09 -14.00 18.79
C ALA A 287 -13.44 -12.94 17.74
N LEU A 288 -12.42 -12.34 17.11
CA LEU A 288 -12.58 -11.40 15.99
C LEU A 288 -13.25 -12.07 14.80
N VAL A 289 -12.82 -13.28 14.39
CA VAL A 289 -13.42 -14.05 13.29
C VAL A 289 -14.87 -14.38 13.61
N LYS A 290 -15.14 -14.85 14.82
CA LYS A 290 -16.52 -15.13 15.27
C LYS A 290 -17.37 -13.87 15.18
N ALA A 291 -16.88 -12.73 15.65
CA ALA A 291 -17.61 -11.47 15.56
C ALA A 291 -17.88 -11.06 14.09
N ILE A 292 -16.94 -11.29 13.16
CA ILE A 292 -17.20 -11.06 11.72
C ILE A 292 -18.37 -11.92 11.26
N VAL A 293 -18.29 -13.26 11.42
CA VAL A 293 -19.31 -14.16 10.86
C VAL A 293 -20.68 -14.02 11.54
N ASP A 294 -20.74 -13.50 12.77
CA ASP A 294 -21.98 -13.24 13.49
C ASP A 294 -22.70 -11.96 13.01
N HIS A 295 -21.98 -11.03 12.35
CA HIS A 295 -22.55 -9.77 11.85
C HIS A 295 -22.81 -9.74 10.34
N PHE A 296 -22.40 -10.79 9.62
CA PHE A 296 -22.74 -10.96 8.22
C PHE A 296 -23.91 -11.95 8.08
N GLU A 297 -24.87 -11.65 7.23
CA GLU A 297 -26.02 -12.51 6.95
C GLU A 297 -25.68 -13.48 5.80
N PHE A 298 -26.10 -14.74 5.93
CA PHE A 298 -25.84 -15.76 4.92
C PHE A 298 -27.15 -16.41 4.45
N ASN A 299 -27.23 -16.69 3.16
CA ASN A 299 -28.34 -17.43 2.56
C ASN A 299 -28.32 -18.92 3.01
N ALA A 300 -29.40 -19.62 2.77
CA ALA A 300 -29.50 -21.04 3.11
C ALA A 300 -28.49 -21.94 2.40
N ASP A 301 -27.97 -21.51 1.25
CA ASP A 301 -26.93 -22.20 0.50
C ASP A 301 -25.50 -21.86 0.99
N GLY A 302 -25.37 -21.02 2.00
CA GLY A 302 -24.09 -20.58 2.58
C GLY A 302 -23.44 -19.41 1.87
N THR A 303 -24.02 -18.87 0.80
CA THR A 303 -23.51 -17.64 0.16
C THR A 303 -23.82 -16.41 1.00
N LEU A 304 -23.03 -15.35 0.86
CA LEU A 304 -23.32 -14.08 1.53
C LEU A 304 -24.63 -13.48 1.01
N HIS A 305 -25.50 -13.05 1.92
CA HIS A 305 -26.64 -12.19 1.60
C HIS A 305 -26.17 -10.73 1.57
N GLY A 306 -26.23 -10.10 0.41
CA GLY A 306 -25.72 -8.74 0.22
C GLY A 306 -24.31 -8.67 -0.34
N THR A 307 -23.61 -7.55 -0.10
CA THR A 307 -22.28 -7.25 -0.66
C THR A 307 -21.35 -6.70 0.41
N MET A 308 -20.15 -7.26 0.56
CA MET A 308 -19.06 -6.65 1.33
C MET A 308 -18.39 -5.57 0.46
N LEU A 309 -18.38 -4.32 0.92
CA LEU A 309 -17.74 -3.18 0.26
C LEU A 309 -16.53 -2.72 1.07
N ALA A 310 -15.39 -2.60 0.41
CA ALA A 310 -14.17 -2.04 1.01
C ALA A 310 -13.46 -1.09 0.05
N GLN A 311 -12.55 -0.29 0.59
CA GLN A 311 -11.63 0.53 -0.18
C GLN A 311 -10.33 -0.24 -0.43
N ASN A 312 -10.07 -0.67 -1.67
CA ASN A 312 -8.98 -1.59 -2.02
C ASN A 312 -9.19 -3.01 -1.45
N THR A 313 -10.32 -3.59 -1.79
CA THR A 313 -10.84 -4.89 -1.32
C THR A 313 -9.82 -6.05 -1.30
N SER A 314 -8.74 -5.95 -2.09
CA SER A 314 -7.68 -6.97 -2.12
C SER A 314 -7.02 -7.19 -0.75
N PHE A 315 -6.94 -6.14 0.07
CA PHE A 315 -6.37 -6.22 1.41
C PHE A 315 -7.29 -7.00 2.35
N GLU A 316 -8.57 -6.63 2.46
CA GLU A 316 -9.57 -7.28 3.31
C GLU A 316 -9.77 -8.74 2.91
N ARG A 317 -9.91 -9.01 1.61
CA ARG A 317 -9.98 -10.38 1.08
C ARG A 317 -8.74 -11.20 1.43
N GLY A 318 -7.56 -10.60 1.38
CA GLY A 318 -6.31 -11.22 1.78
C GLY A 318 -6.35 -11.66 3.24
N ARG A 319 -6.77 -10.77 4.12
CA ARG A 319 -6.88 -11.07 5.57
C ARG A 319 -7.95 -12.11 5.87
N LEU A 320 -9.14 -12.01 5.27
CA LEU A 320 -10.20 -13.00 5.43
C LEU A 320 -9.76 -14.41 4.97
N LYS A 321 -9.04 -14.52 3.85
CA LYS A 321 -8.49 -15.80 3.37
C LYS A 321 -7.42 -16.37 4.30
N GLU A 322 -6.57 -15.52 4.87
CA GLU A 322 -5.58 -15.95 5.87
C GLU A 322 -6.25 -16.45 7.15
N LEU A 323 -7.28 -15.77 7.62
CA LEU A 323 -8.08 -16.20 8.75
C LEU A 323 -8.83 -17.51 8.47
N ALA A 324 -9.34 -17.71 7.24
CA ALA A 324 -9.97 -18.96 6.82
C ALA A 324 -9.01 -20.17 6.87
N VAL A 325 -7.72 -19.94 6.64
CA VAL A 325 -6.69 -20.99 6.79
C VAL A 325 -6.39 -21.26 8.26
N ILE A 326 -6.35 -20.22 9.10
CA ILE A 326 -6.06 -20.33 10.54
C ILE A 326 -7.23 -20.98 11.29
N TYR A 327 -8.48 -20.65 10.91
CA TYR A 327 -9.73 -21.09 11.54
C TYR A 327 -10.62 -21.80 10.52
N PRO A 328 -10.33 -23.08 10.20
CA PRO A 328 -11.06 -23.82 9.16
C PRO A 328 -12.57 -23.97 9.40
N GLU A 329 -13.01 -23.94 10.66
CA GLU A 329 -14.42 -24.00 11.06
C GLU A 329 -15.23 -22.81 10.55
N TYR A 330 -14.60 -21.65 10.32
CA TYR A 330 -15.23 -20.44 9.77
C TYR A 330 -14.93 -20.25 8.28
N ALA A 331 -14.10 -21.11 7.66
CA ALA A 331 -13.55 -20.90 6.33
C ALA A 331 -14.62 -20.66 5.26
N ASN A 332 -15.68 -21.46 5.24
CA ASN A 332 -16.74 -21.34 4.23
C ASN A 332 -17.41 -19.96 4.28
N LYS A 333 -17.70 -19.43 5.47
CA LYS A 333 -18.33 -18.13 5.65
C LYS A 333 -17.38 -16.99 5.26
N LEU A 334 -16.12 -17.06 5.69
CA LEU A 334 -15.10 -16.05 5.35
C LEU A 334 -14.85 -15.99 3.83
N LEU A 335 -14.82 -17.13 3.15
CA LEU A 335 -14.67 -17.19 1.70
C LEU A 335 -15.92 -16.68 0.98
N ALA A 336 -17.13 -16.98 1.49
CA ALA A 336 -18.38 -16.45 0.95
C ALA A 336 -18.44 -14.92 1.00
N ILE A 337 -17.90 -14.29 2.07
CA ILE A 337 -17.72 -12.83 2.15
C ILE A 337 -16.77 -12.34 1.06
N CYS A 338 -15.65 -13.04 0.84
CA CYS A 338 -14.71 -12.69 -0.22
C CYS A 338 -15.33 -12.75 -1.63
N ASP A 339 -16.19 -13.75 -1.88
CA ASP A 339 -16.78 -13.97 -3.21
C ASP A 339 -17.83 -12.92 -3.59
N LYS A 340 -18.51 -12.35 -2.59
CA LYS A 340 -19.49 -11.26 -2.75
C LYS A 340 -18.91 -9.90 -2.35
N SER A 341 -17.67 -9.64 -2.71
CA SER A 341 -17.00 -8.37 -2.38
C SER A 341 -16.94 -7.42 -3.57
N ALA A 342 -17.10 -6.13 -3.31
CA ALA A 342 -16.97 -5.03 -4.26
C ALA A 342 -15.93 -4.01 -3.77
N ASP A 343 -15.27 -3.33 -4.70
CA ASP A 343 -14.26 -2.31 -4.41
C ASP A 343 -14.78 -0.91 -4.72
N LEU A 344 -14.72 -0.02 -3.75
CA LEU A 344 -15.12 1.38 -3.93
C LEU A 344 -14.26 2.11 -4.98
N ILE A 345 -13.01 1.67 -5.16
CA ILE A 345 -12.13 2.20 -6.22
C ILE A 345 -12.69 1.90 -7.61
N ASP A 346 -13.28 0.72 -7.81
CA ASP A 346 -13.85 0.31 -9.10
C ASP A 346 -15.02 1.24 -9.53
N LEU A 347 -15.79 1.74 -8.54
CA LEU A 347 -16.84 2.74 -8.78
C LEU A 347 -16.27 4.09 -9.23
N LEU A 348 -15.19 4.55 -8.60
CA LEU A 348 -14.66 5.91 -8.81
C LEU A 348 -13.65 5.95 -9.96
N LYS A 349 -12.76 4.98 -10.03
CA LYS A 349 -11.70 4.95 -11.04
C LYS A 349 -12.14 4.26 -12.31
N THR A 350 -12.23 3.00 -12.32
CA THR A 350 -12.76 2.02 -13.29
C THR A 350 -12.11 0.65 -13.03
N LYS A 351 -12.73 -0.40 -13.60
CA LYS A 351 -12.18 -1.75 -13.70
C LYS A 351 -12.57 -2.34 -15.04
N LYS A 352 -11.60 -2.45 -15.96
CA LYS A 352 -11.87 -2.84 -17.35
C LYS A 352 -12.75 -4.09 -17.43
N GLU A 353 -12.36 -5.17 -16.75
CA GLU A 353 -13.03 -6.47 -16.82
C GLU A 353 -14.50 -6.42 -16.36
N PHE A 354 -14.82 -5.50 -15.45
CA PHE A 354 -16.18 -5.31 -14.94
C PHE A 354 -17.06 -4.53 -15.92
N TYR A 355 -16.51 -3.47 -16.55
CA TYR A 355 -17.28 -2.58 -17.41
C TYR A 355 -17.29 -2.99 -18.88
N GLU A 356 -16.30 -3.75 -19.37
CA GLU A 356 -16.14 -4.10 -20.77
C GLU A 356 -17.35 -4.82 -21.39
N PRO A 357 -18.02 -5.78 -20.70
CA PRO A 357 -19.19 -6.45 -21.28
C PRO A 357 -20.37 -5.53 -21.56
N ALA A 358 -20.49 -4.40 -20.83
CA ALA A 358 -21.61 -3.46 -20.97
C ALA A 358 -21.28 -2.24 -21.85
N PHE A 359 -20.01 -1.79 -21.84
CA PHE A 359 -19.61 -0.51 -22.44
C PHE A 359 -18.57 -0.63 -23.56
N GLY A 360 -18.08 -1.85 -23.83
CA GLY A 360 -17.00 -2.09 -24.77
C GLY A 360 -15.62 -1.72 -24.24
N GLU A 361 -14.56 -2.21 -24.90
CA GLU A 361 -13.20 -2.15 -24.39
C GLU A 361 -12.70 -0.73 -24.12
N GLU A 362 -12.92 0.19 -25.05
CA GLU A 362 -12.35 1.55 -24.93
C GLU A 362 -13.01 2.35 -23.80
N ARG A 363 -14.34 2.34 -23.71
CA ARG A 363 -15.05 3.04 -22.63
C ARG A 363 -14.82 2.36 -21.26
N ALA A 364 -14.64 1.05 -21.23
CA ALA A 364 -14.33 0.33 -20.00
C ALA A 364 -13.00 0.76 -19.36
N LYS A 365 -12.06 1.27 -20.13
CA LYS A 365 -10.75 1.76 -19.64
C LYS A 365 -10.80 3.20 -19.13
N THR A 366 -11.84 3.97 -19.45
CA THR A 366 -11.94 5.37 -19.01
C THR A 366 -12.31 5.45 -17.54
N ILE A 367 -11.79 6.50 -16.88
CA ILE A 367 -12.12 6.78 -15.47
C ILE A 367 -13.57 7.21 -15.32
N ASN A 368 -14.19 6.84 -14.18
CA ASN A 368 -15.60 7.13 -13.92
C ASN A 368 -15.78 8.50 -13.26
N TYR A 369 -14.85 8.86 -12.36
CA TYR A 369 -14.83 10.14 -11.65
C TYR A 369 -13.44 10.72 -11.66
N TYR A 370 -13.31 12.02 -11.91
CA TYR A 370 -12.06 12.73 -11.76
C TYR A 370 -12.28 14.17 -11.32
N HIS A 371 -11.43 14.63 -10.43
CA HIS A 371 -11.22 16.01 -10.04
C HIS A 371 -9.71 16.29 -9.99
N ARG A 372 -9.25 17.48 -10.36
CA ARG A 372 -7.82 17.81 -10.43
C ARG A 372 -7.06 17.52 -9.11
N ASP A 373 -7.72 17.74 -7.97
CA ASP A 373 -7.10 17.56 -6.64
C ASP A 373 -6.92 16.10 -6.24
N LEU A 374 -7.48 15.14 -6.98
CA LEU A 374 -7.14 13.71 -6.84
C LEU A 374 -5.67 13.45 -7.14
N SER A 375 -5.07 14.27 -8.01
CA SER A 375 -3.65 14.15 -8.37
C SER A 375 -3.26 12.71 -8.77
N GLY A 376 -4.14 12.01 -9.49
CA GLY A 376 -3.95 10.61 -9.93
C GLY A 376 -4.12 9.54 -8.84
N SER A 377 -4.54 9.90 -7.62
CA SER A 377 -4.75 8.95 -6.52
C SER A 377 -6.23 8.87 -6.12
N TYR A 378 -6.74 7.63 -6.00
CA TYR A 378 -8.11 7.33 -5.56
C TYR A 378 -8.17 6.80 -4.12
N SER A 379 -7.16 7.10 -3.28
CA SER A 379 -7.24 6.75 -1.87
C SER A 379 -8.40 7.49 -1.19
N ILE A 380 -9.02 6.87 -0.18
CA ILE A 380 -10.17 7.46 0.54
C ILE A 380 -9.83 8.86 1.10
N LYS A 381 -8.58 9.08 1.52
CA LYS A 381 -8.09 10.39 2.03
C LYS A 381 -7.99 11.48 0.95
N LYS A 382 -8.07 11.11 -0.34
CA LYS A 382 -8.13 12.03 -1.47
C LYS A 382 -9.55 12.19 -2.00
N THR A 383 -10.33 11.11 -2.04
CA THR A 383 -11.70 11.14 -2.57
C THR A 383 -12.71 11.74 -1.60
N LEU A 384 -12.57 11.42 -0.30
CA LEU A 384 -13.49 11.90 0.74
C LEU A 384 -13.60 13.43 0.81
N PRO A 385 -12.51 14.23 0.89
CA PRO A 385 -12.63 15.69 0.99
C PRO A 385 -13.27 16.33 -0.24
N LEU A 386 -13.21 15.67 -1.40
CA LEU A 386 -13.80 16.17 -2.65
C LEU A 386 -15.29 15.87 -2.75
N LEU A 387 -15.69 14.67 -2.33
CA LEU A 387 -17.07 14.20 -2.43
C LEU A 387 -17.90 14.60 -1.20
N VAL A 388 -17.27 14.66 -0.03
CA VAL A 388 -17.89 14.94 1.27
C VAL A 388 -17.02 15.93 2.07
N PRO A 389 -16.96 17.22 1.68
CA PRO A 389 -16.08 18.21 2.30
C PRO A 389 -16.26 18.40 3.82
N ALA A 390 -17.45 18.08 4.33
CA ALA A 390 -17.76 18.17 5.76
C ALA A 390 -17.11 17.05 6.60
N LEU A 391 -16.63 15.98 5.97
CA LEU A 391 -16.05 14.83 6.65
C LEU A 391 -14.53 14.77 6.42
N THR A 392 -13.76 14.72 7.50
CA THR A 392 -12.30 14.79 7.43
C THR A 392 -11.64 13.94 8.51
N TYR A 393 -10.43 13.46 8.21
CA TYR A 393 -9.52 12.84 9.19
C TYR A 393 -8.64 13.87 9.92
N LYS A 394 -8.71 15.13 9.50
CA LYS A 394 -7.88 16.19 10.08
C LYS A 394 -8.30 16.47 11.52
N GLY A 395 -7.33 16.41 12.42
CA GLY A 395 -7.58 16.63 13.86
C GLY A 395 -7.96 15.37 14.63
N MET A 396 -8.00 14.20 14.00
CA MET A 396 -8.11 12.92 14.70
C MET A 396 -6.78 12.56 15.40
N ASP A 397 -6.87 11.98 16.58
CA ASP A 397 -5.71 11.55 17.38
C ASP A 397 -4.92 10.42 16.67
N VAL A 398 -5.67 9.53 15.97
CA VAL A 398 -5.16 8.53 15.05
C VAL A 398 -5.71 8.90 13.67
N GLY A 399 -4.85 9.19 12.72
CA GLY A 399 -5.23 9.69 11.39
C GLY A 399 -4.74 8.82 10.22
N ASN A 400 -4.06 7.70 10.50
CA ASN A 400 -3.60 6.74 9.49
C ASN A 400 -3.25 5.39 10.12
N GLY A 401 -3.19 4.32 9.29
CA GLY A 401 -2.92 2.95 9.72
C GLY A 401 -1.58 2.77 10.44
N VAL A 402 -0.53 3.57 10.10
CA VAL A 402 0.75 3.54 10.82
C VAL A 402 0.57 4.02 12.26
N GLN A 403 -0.14 5.12 12.46
CA GLN A 403 -0.47 5.61 13.81
C GLN A 403 -1.38 4.62 14.55
N ALA A 404 -2.32 3.96 13.84
CA ALA A 404 -3.20 2.96 14.42
C ALA A 404 -2.39 1.81 15.02
N TYR A 405 -1.53 1.14 14.25
CA TYR A 405 -0.77 0.01 14.79
C TYR A 405 0.25 0.45 15.87
N ILE A 406 0.88 1.61 15.76
CA ILE A 406 1.76 2.14 16.81
C ILE A 406 0.98 2.36 18.11
N THR A 407 -0.24 2.92 18.02
CA THR A 407 -1.11 3.14 19.17
C THR A 407 -1.53 1.81 19.80
N TYR A 408 -1.87 0.81 18.99
CA TYR A 408 -2.21 -0.54 19.45
C TYR A 408 -1.04 -1.22 20.18
N LEU A 409 0.17 -1.18 19.61
CA LEU A 409 1.38 -1.74 20.22
C LEU A 409 1.72 -1.14 21.58
N ASN A 410 1.35 0.11 21.77
CA ASN A 410 1.69 0.86 22.96
C ASN A 410 0.51 0.99 23.93
N TYR A 411 -0.44 0.02 23.93
CA TYR A 411 -1.63 0.08 24.77
C TYR A 411 -1.31 0.44 26.23
N ASP A 412 -0.33 -0.20 26.82
CA ASP A 412 0.04 -0.07 28.21
C ASP A 412 1.31 0.78 28.43
N SER A 413 1.84 1.39 27.37
CA SER A 413 3.05 2.23 27.46
C SER A 413 2.81 3.46 28.35
N PRO A 414 3.69 3.73 29.31
CA PRO A 414 3.64 4.95 30.12
C PRO A 414 4.22 6.17 29.42
N ASP A 415 4.64 6.06 28.14
CA ASP A 415 5.36 7.10 27.42
C ASP A 415 4.56 8.41 27.32
N PRO A 416 5.08 9.52 27.88
CA PRO A 416 4.41 10.80 27.87
C PRO A 416 4.30 11.43 26.48
N THR A 417 5.05 10.97 25.48
CA THR A 417 5.00 11.48 24.11
C THR A 417 3.64 11.21 23.43
N PHE A 418 2.86 10.26 23.92
CA PHE A 418 1.50 10.00 23.44
C PHE A 418 0.46 11.11 23.79
N GLY A 419 0.83 12.15 24.53
CA GLY A 419 -0.04 13.29 24.81
C GLY A 419 -1.39 12.88 25.41
N ILE A 420 -2.51 13.18 24.73
CA ILE A 420 -3.85 12.82 25.19
C ILE A 420 -4.09 11.29 25.20
N LEU A 421 -3.32 10.54 24.45
CA LEU A 421 -3.39 9.06 24.39
C LEU A 421 -2.59 8.38 25.53
N LYS A 422 -2.45 9.01 26.68
CA LYS A 422 -1.69 8.50 27.83
C LYS A 422 -2.26 7.21 28.44
N THR A 423 -3.58 7.03 28.34
CA THR A 423 -4.25 5.86 28.93
C THR A 423 -4.66 4.85 27.88
N LYS A 424 -4.72 3.58 28.26
CA LYS A 424 -5.26 2.52 27.41
C LYS A 424 -6.68 2.84 26.92
N ALA A 425 -7.53 3.36 27.78
CA ALA A 425 -8.90 3.74 27.41
C ALA A 425 -8.93 4.81 26.31
N ASN A 426 -8.06 5.83 26.40
CA ASN A 426 -7.97 6.87 25.35
C ASN A 426 -7.43 6.32 24.04
N ARG A 427 -6.43 5.40 24.10
CA ARG A 427 -5.89 4.74 22.90
C ARG A 427 -6.93 3.88 22.21
N ARG A 428 -7.67 3.07 22.98
CA ARG A 428 -8.78 2.26 22.46
C ARG A 428 -9.86 3.13 21.81
N ALA A 429 -10.27 4.19 22.49
CA ALA A 429 -11.27 5.11 21.95
C ALA A 429 -10.80 5.82 20.68
N ALA A 430 -9.50 6.16 20.58
CA ALA A 430 -8.92 6.78 19.38
C ALA A 430 -8.88 5.79 18.19
N LEU A 431 -8.51 4.52 18.43
CA LEU A 431 -8.51 3.45 17.43
C LEU A 431 -9.92 3.21 16.90
N SER A 432 -10.89 2.98 17.81
CA SER A 432 -12.28 2.73 17.40
C SER A 432 -12.88 3.91 16.62
N ARG A 433 -12.57 5.16 17.00
CA ARG A 433 -13.01 6.33 16.22
C ARG A 433 -12.39 6.37 14.83
N TYR A 434 -11.12 5.98 14.70
CA TYR A 434 -10.43 5.95 13.43
C TYR A 434 -11.00 4.88 12.50
N CYS A 435 -11.10 3.63 12.95
CA CYS A 435 -11.65 2.53 12.18
C CYS A 435 -13.15 2.75 11.82
N GLN A 436 -13.95 3.32 12.74
CA GLN A 436 -15.33 3.75 12.46
C GLN A 436 -15.36 4.82 11.34
N GLN A 437 -14.40 5.75 11.35
CA GLN A 437 -14.36 6.82 10.35
C GLN A 437 -14.05 6.27 8.95
N ASP A 438 -13.22 5.23 8.84
CA ASP A 438 -12.89 4.62 7.54
C ASP A 438 -14.11 3.98 6.90
N THR A 439 -14.88 3.18 7.66
CA THR A 439 -16.13 2.58 7.14
C THR A 439 -17.24 3.60 6.95
N TRP A 440 -17.36 4.60 7.81
CA TRP A 440 -18.32 5.70 7.63
C TRP A 440 -18.01 6.55 6.41
N ALA A 441 -16.73 6.78 6.11
CA ALA A 441 -16.32 7.50 4.90
C ALA A 441 -16.78 6.79 3.62
N MET A 442 -16.77 5.45 3.60
CA MET A 442 -17.28 4.68 2.45
C MET A 442 -18.80 4.86 2.28
N VAL A 443 -19.58 4.86 3.39
CA VAL A 443 -21.02 5.15 3.37
C VAL A 443 -21.29 6.53 2.77
N GLU A 444 -20.60 7.56 3.25
CA GLU A 444 -20.82 8.95 2.82
C GLU A 444 -20.35 9.18 1.37
N ILE A 445 -19.24 8.57 0.94
CA ILE A 445 -18.82 8.62 -0.47
C ILE A 445 -19.90 8.01 -1.36
N LEU A 446 -20.45 6.86 -0.99
CA LEU A 446 -21.50 6.19 -1.77
C LEU A 446 -22.78 7.05 -1.83
N ARG A 447 -23.17 7.71 -0.74
CA ARG A 447 -24.27 8.70 -0.70
C ARG A 447 -24.02 9.88 -1.64
N ALA A 448 -22.81 10.46 -1.57
CA ALA A 448 -22.43 11.58 -2.41
C ALA A 448 -22.46 11.22 -3.89
N VAL A 449 -21.96 10.03 -4.25
CA VAL A 449 -22.02 9.51 -5.62
C VAL A 449 -23.45 9.34 -6.11
N ARG A 450 -24.34 8.74 -5.30
CA ARG A 450 -25.76 8.61 -5.65
C ARG A 450 -26.42 9.97 -5.90
N GLY A 451 -26.02 10.99 -5.15
CA GLY A 451 -26.53 12.36 -5.34
C GLY A 451 -26.01 13.06 -6.61
N LYS A 452 -24.92 12.56 -7.24
CA LYS A 452 -24.33 13.11 -8.47
C LYS A 452 -24.88 12.49 -9.75
N ILE A 453 -25.42 11.29 -9.69
CA ILE A 453 -25.89 10.49 -10.85
C ILE A 453 -27.41 10.41 -10.92
#